data_bf8ed68ccfde8686656bce08034cbda0
#
_entry.id   bf8ed68ccfde8686656bce08034cbda0
#
_cell.length_a   1.000
_cell.length_b   1.000
_cell.length_c   1.000
_cell.angle_alpha   90.00
_cell.angle_beta   90.00
_cell.angle_gamma   90.00
#
_symmetry.space_group_name_H-M   'P 1'
#
loop_
_entity.id
_entity.type
_entity.pdbx_description
1 polymer ?
#
loop_
_entity_poly.entity_id
_entity_poly.type
_entity_poly.pdbx_seq_one_letter_code
_entity_poly.pdbx_strand_id
1 'polypeptide(L)'
;MGKVEKLEKKKKSFSFMKNVLMLMFSEVIVKLLGLVYRLVITNAEGFGDTGLGYYSSGYQIYALLLTICSVGIPSVVSKFVSERLAVGDKYGAQRVFKIALKFFASLGLILSLALFFGADFIATNILNVPDVSYVLKVLSPAIVFVATSAIFRGYFNGQNNMKPSSIAYTVEQFFNCVLTITFVYALIGQDSYIMAAGANLSTTLSVIITFIYFSLYYRKHKIETDKSEAKNSIDYGKSSKAILKKILAFSIPVTIGSIISVVTFTIDTATVSNCIQIAYSETVESKEELEELAMEKSGILSKVDTLVNLPVAINLAFSTALVPAISQSIAQKDKQTASKRLTFSVFASIVIVVPCALGFISLAEPILQLIYPSASEGANILRIASVTMILVAINQTMNGGLYGLGKARTPAIALAVGATVKLILNMILISNPNINIYGASIGSLVCQIINFAICFTVLNKSIKLKLKPSNIIKPLLSGVIMGVSVFGINMLLDNYINSSISTLISIACGALIYVVAILLLKTLTKEDILMIPYGSKLYDVLVKMKIYKEERI
;
A
#
# COMPACT_ATOMS: atom_id res chain seq x y z
N MET A 1 -23.78 -5.66 39.88
CA MET A 1 -23.76 -5.99 38.45
C MET A 1 -22.92 -5.01 37.61
N GLY A 2 -23.05 -3.69 37.72
CA GLY A 2 -22.38 -2.72 36.83
C GLY A 2 -20.83 -2.65 36.85
N LYS A 3 -20.16 -3.06 37.93
CA LYS A 3 -18.67 -2.99 38.03
C LYS A 3 -17.98 -4.16 37.29
N VAL A 4 -18.57 -5.34 37.33
CA VAL A 4 -18.07 -6.55 36.64
C VAL A 4 -18.26 -6.38 35.12
N GLU A 5 -19.41 -5.88 34.69
CA GLU A 5 -19.73 -5.64 33.28
C GLU A 5 -18.83 -4.54 32.64
N LYS A 6 -18.50 -3.48 33.41
CA LYS A 6 -17.53 -2.47 33.01
C LYS A 6 -16.10 -3.03 32.90
N LEU A 7 -15.71 -3.92 33.81
CA LEU A 7 -14.39 -4.58 33.78
C LEU A 7 -14.28 -5.56 32.60
N GLU A 8 -15.33 -6.31 32.28
CA GLU A 8 -15.34 -7.19 31.11
C GLU A 8 -15.33 -6.41 29.79
N LYS A 9 -16.11 -5.32 29.66
CA LYS A 9 -16.04 -4.42 28.50
C LYS A 9 -14.65 -3.81 28.34
N LYS A 10 -14.00 -3.41 29.44
CA LYS A 10 -12.62 -2.87 29.43
C LYS A 10 -11.59 -3.92 29.03
N LYS A 11 -11.71 -5.18 29.52
CA LYS A 11 -10.86 -6.30 29.11
C LYS A 11 -11.05 -6.65 27.64
N LYS A 12 -12.29 -6.71 27.14
CA LYS A 12 -12.58 -6.98 25.72
C LYS A 12 -12.05 -5.87 24.81
N SER A 13 -12.21 -4.60 25.20
CA SER A 13 -11.66 -3.44 24.47
C SER A 13 -10.13 -3.44 24.46
N PHE A 14 -9.47 -3.77 25.58
CA PHE A 14 -8.01 -3.89 25.66
C PHE A 14 -7.46 -5.04 24.81
N SER A 15 -8.13 -6.20 24.81
CA SER A 15 -7.77 -7.33 23.97
C SER A 15 -7.91 -7.02 22.48
N PHE A 16 -8.98 -6.32 22.08
CA PHE A 16 -9.18 -5.87 20.70
C PHE A 16 -8.08 -4.91 20.26
N MET A 17 -7.77 -3.88 21.09
CA MET A 17 -6.71 -2.91 20.79
C MET A 17 -5.34 -3.59 20.63
N LYS A 18 -5.01 -4.54 21.51
CA LYS A 18 -3.77 -5.33 21.43
C LYS A 18 -3.68 -6.09 20.10
N ASN A 19 -4.77 -6.70 19.66
CA ASN A 19 -4.83 -7.46 18.40
C ASN A 19 -4.64 -6.54 17.18
N VAL A 20 -5.27 -5.36 17.19
CA VAL A 20 -5.12 -4.36 16.12
C VAL A 20 -3.68 -3.84 16.04
N LEU A 21 -3.10 -3.48 17.19
CA LEU A 21 -1.70 -3.03 17.26
C LEU A 21 -0.72 -4.09 16.75
N MET A 22 -0.98 -5.38 17.06
CA MET A 22 -0.15 -6.49 16.58
C MET A 22 -0.21 -6.63 15.05
N LEU A 23 -1.39 -6.46 14.44
CA LEU A 23 -1.55 -6.43 12.98
C LEU A 23 -0.81 -5.25 12.36
N MET A 24 -0.98 -4.04 12.90
CA MET A 24 -0.29 -2.84 12.41
C MET A 24 1.24 -2.99 12.49
N PHE A 25 1.75 -3.55 13.59
CA PHE A 25 3.19 -3.80 13.75
C PHE A 25 3.71 -4.82 12.72
N SER A 26 2.93 -5.88 12.46
CA SER A 26 3.26 -6.85 11.40
C SER A 26 3.31 -6.20 10.02
N GLU A 27 2.39 -5.29 9.69
CA GLU A 27 2.40 -4.57 8.41
C GLU A 27 3.64 -3.68 8.24
N VAL A 28 4.10 -3.04 9.31
CA VAL A 28 5.35 -2.25 9.29
C VAL A 28 6.55 -3.15 9.02
N ILE A 29 6.65 -4.29 9.71
CA ILE A 29 7.73 -5.27 9.48
C ILE A 29 7.71 -5.76 8.03
N VAL A 30 6.53 -6.09 7.50
CA VAL A 30 6.35 -6.52 6.09
C VAL A 30 6.90 -5.47 5.12
N LYS A 31 6.60 -4.19 5.34
CA LYS A 31 7.10 -3.10 4.49
C LYS A 31 8.63 -2.93 4.57
N LEU A 32 9.19 -3.03 5.78
CA LEU A 32 10.64 -2.95 5.98
C LEU A 32 11.36 -4.13 5.33
N LEU A 33 10.89 -5.35 5.52
CA LEU A 33 11.46 -6.54 4.86
C LEU A 33 11.31 -6.44 3.33
N GLY A 34 10.17 -5.92 2.85
CA GLY A 34 9.93 -5.66 1.44
C GLY A 34 10.92 -4.68 0.82
N LEU A 35 11.31 -3.64 1.56
CA LEU A 35 12.36 -2.72 1.14
C LEU A 35 13.72 -3.42 1.13
N VAL A 36 14.07 -4.12 2.22
CA VAL A 36 15.39 -4.76 2.36
C VAL A 36 15.71 -5.69 1.21
N TYR A 37 14.82 -6.65 0.89
CA TYR A 37 15.15 -7.58 -0.20
C TYR A 37 15.24 -6.87 -1.57
N ARG A 38 14.38 -5.87 -1.84
CA ARG A 38 14.47 -5.10 -3.09
C ARG A 38 15.77 -4.34 -3.23
N LEU A 39 16.27 -3.75 -2.14
CA LEU A 39 17.59 -3.13 -2.10
C LEU A 39 18.69 -4.12 -2.48
N VAL A 40 18.64 -5.30 -1.85
CA VAL A 40 19.67 -6.32 -2.05
C VAL A 40 19.67 -6.86 -3.47
N ILE A 41 18.49 -7.24 -4.01
CA ILE A 41 18.41 -7.84 -5.34
C ILE A 41 18.69 -6.84 -6.47
N THR A 42 18.28 -5.58 -6.34
CA THR A 42 18.55 -4.56 -7.37
C THR A 42 20.04 -4.25 -7.49
N ASN A 43 20.80 -4.42 -6.40
CA ASN A 43 22.26 -4.26 -6.42
C ASN A 43 23.01 -5.57 -6.78
N ALA A 44 22.30 -6.68 -7.02
CA ALA A 44 22.93 -7.93 -7.42
C ALA A 44 23.43 -7.86 -8.87
N GLU A 45 24.61 -8.46 -9.13
CA GLU A 45 25.21 -8.51 -10.45
C GLU A 45 24.28 -9.21 -11.46
N GLY A 46 24.07 -8.60 -12.61
CA GLY A 46 23.19 -9.12 -13.69
C GLY A 46 21.70 -8.90 -13.44
N PHE A 47 21.27 -8.44 -12.26
CA PHE A 47 19.86 -8.15 -11.99
C PHE A 47 19.50 -6.69 -12.32
N GLY A 48 20.06 -5.74 -11.61
CA GLY A 48 19.92 -4.30 -11.87
C GLY A 48 18.48 -3.80 -12.04
N ASP A 49 18.33 -2.73 -12.80
CA ASP A 49 17.02 -2.15 -13.15
C ASP A 49 16.25 -3.06 -14.11
N THR A 50 16.91 -3.72 -15.06
CA THR A 50 16.28 -4.64 -16.02
C THR A 50 15.62 -5.83 -15.30
N GLY A 51 16.35 -6.49 -14.39
CA GLY A 51 15.78 -7.59 -13.58
C GLY A 51 14.62 -7.13 -12.69
N LEU A 52 14.72 -5.92 -12.12
CA LEU A 52 13.64 -5.33 -11.34
C LEU A 52 12.42 -5.00 -12.22
N GLY A 53 12.63 -4.64 -13.49
CA GLY A 53 11.59 -4.42 -14.48
C GLY A 53 10.81 -5.70 -14.79
N TYR A 54 11.49 -6.79 -15.10
CA TYR A 54 10.87 -8.11 -15.28
C TYR A 54 10.11 -8.56 -14.02
N TYR A 55 10.76 -8.43 -12.86
CA TYR A 55 10.17 -8.77 -11.57
C TYR A 55 8.86 -8.02 -11.33
N SER A 56 8.87 -6.69 -11.49
CA SER A 56 7.72 -5.85 -11.18
C SER A 56 6.61 -5.96 -12.21
N SER A 57 6.94 -6.09 -13.51
CA SER A 57 5.96 -6.20 -14.59
C SER A 57 5.12 -7.46 -14.44
N GLY A 58 5.74 -8.61 -14.19
CA GLY A 58 5.03 -9.85 -13.93
C GLY A 58 4.21 -9.79 -12.64
N TYR A 59 4.79 -9.20 -11.57
CA TYR A 59 4.09 -9.04 -10.30
C TYR A 59 2.85 -8.15 -10.38
N GLN A 60 2.83 -7.08 -11.20
CA GLN A 60 1.65 -6.21 -11.35
C GLN A 60 0.47 -6.94 -12.03
N ILE A 61 0.73 -7.76 -13.04
CA ILE A 61 -0.31 -8.59 -13.66
C ILE A 61 -0.85 -9.62 -12.67
N TYR A 62 0.05 -10.30 -11.94
CA TYR A 62 -0.34 -11.19 -10.86
C TYR A 62 -1.18 -10.48 -9.77
N ALA A 63 -0.78 -9.28 -9.33
CA ALA A 63 -1.47 -8.50 -8.32
C ALA A 63 -2.89 -8.10 -8.74
N LEU A 64 -3.13 -7.86 -10.04
CA LEU A 64 -4.46 -7.60 -10.56
C LEU A 64 -5.39 -8.81 -10.35
N LEU A 65 -4.94 -10.01 -10.75
CA LEU A 65 -5.71 -11.25 -10.57
C LEU A 65 -5.85 -11.62 -9.08
N LEU A 66 -4.79 -11.44 -8.31
CA LEU A 66 -4.78 -11.63 -6.87
C LEU A 66 -5.85 -10.77 -6.18
N THR A 67 -6.02 -9.52 -6.60
CA THR A 67 -6.99 -8.58 -6.02
C THR A 67 -8.42 -9.08 -6.16
N ILE A 68 -8.73 -9.77 -7.26
CA ILE A 68 -10.06 -10.36 -7.51
C ILE A 68 -10.42 -11.40 -6.44
N CYS A 69 -9.46 -12.19 -5.97
CA CYS A 69 -9.71 -13.32 -5.07
C CYS A 69 -9.19 -13.16 -3.64
N SER A 70 -8.49 -12.06 -3.30
CA SER A 70 -7.91 -11.90 -1.96
C SER A 70 -8.29 -10.62 -1.24
N VAL A 71 -8.53 -9.52 -1.95
CA VAL A 71 -8.84 -8.23 -1.32
C VAL A 71 -10.33 -8.14 -0.98
N GLY A 72 -10.63 -7.66 0.23
CA GLY A 72 -12.00 -7.56 0.73
C GLY A 72 -12.60 -8.86 1.29
N ILE A 73 -12.17 -10.02 0.79
CA ILE A 73 -12.67 -11.33 1.21
C ILE A 73 -12.46 -11.61 2.70
N PRO A 74 -11.26 -11.37 3.29
CA PRO A 74 -11.06 -11.56 4.72
C PRO A 74 -12.05 -10.75 5.57
N SER A 75 -12.33 -9.51 5.18
CA SER A 75 -13.27 -8.63 5.88
C SER A 75 -14.71 -9.15 5.81
N VAL A 76 -15.12 -9.64 4.65
CA VAL A 76 -16.47 -10.20 4.44
C VAL A 76 -16.67 -11.51 5.19
N VAL A 77 -15.70 -12.42 5.11
CA VAL A 77 -15.74 -13.69 5.85
C VAL A 77 -15.72 -13.42 7.35
N SER A 78 -14.86 -12.51 7.81
CA SER A 78 -14.78 -12.08 9.20
C SER A 78 -16.12 -11.56 9.71
N LYS A 79 -16.78 -10.69 8.94
CA LYS A 79 -18.11 -10.17 9.25
C LYS A 79 -19.12 -11.30 9.44
N PHE A 80 -19.28 -12.18 8.45
CA PHE A 80 -20.28 -13.23 8.51
C PHE A 80 -19.98 -14.29 9.57
N VAL A 81 -18.73 -14.61 9.85
CA VAL A 81 -18.33 -15.48 10.96
C VAL A 81 -18.64 -14.82 12.29
N SER A 82 -18.25 -13.55 12.48
CA SER A 82 -18.50 -12.78 13.71
C SER A 82 -19.99 -12.63 14.03
N GLU A 83 -20.83 -12.33 13.02
CA GLU A 83 -22.29 -12.23 13.19
C GLU A 83 -22.90 -13.53 13.75
N ARG A 84 -22.44 -14.69 13.27
CA ARG A 84 -22.95 -15.98 13.75
C ARG A 84 -22.45 -16.31 15.15
N LEU A 85 -21.19 -16.04 15.41
CA LEU A 85 -20.62 -16.27 16.74
C LEU A 85 -21.25 -15.35 17.81
N ALA A 86 -21.66 -14.13 17.44
CA ALA A 86 -22.30 -13.19 18.34
C ALA A 86 -23.65 -13.72 18.88
N VAL A 87 -24.34 -14.59 18.14
CA VAL A 87 -25.60 -15.24 18.55
C VAL A 87 -25.40 -16.70 18.95
N GLY A 88 -24.16 -17.16 19.12
CA GLY A 88 -23.82 -18.53 19.54
C GLY A 88 -23.88 -19.58 18.42
N ASP A 89 -24.15 -19.18 17.15
CA ASP A 89 -24.26 -20.11 16.01
C ASP A 89 -22.89 -20.55 15.50
N LYS A 90 -22.25 -21.46 16.20
CA LYS A 90 -20.95 -22.04 15.84
C LYS A 90 -21.03 -22.83 14.53
N TYR A 91 -22.12 -23.59 14.32
CA TYR A 91 -22.32 -24.37 13.11
C TYR A 91 -22.44 -23.48 11.88
N GLY A 92 -23.22 -22.39 11.95
CA GLY A 92 -23.34 -21.41 10.88
C GLY A 92 -22.03 -20.72 10.54
N ALA A 93 -21.21 -20.38 11.56
CA ALA A 93 -19.88 -19.81 11.36
C ALA A 93 -18.95 -20.78 10.59
N GLN A 94 -18.91 -22.05 10.97
CA GLN A 94 -18.16 -23.10 10.25
C GLN A 94 -18.68 -23.32 8.82
N ARG A 95 -19.99 -23.26 8.63
CA ARG A 95 -20.62 -23.43 7.32
C ARG A 95 -20.26 -22.30 6.37
N VAL A 96 -20.29 -21.04 6.85
CA VAL A 96 -19.83 -19.88 6.08
C VAL A 96 -18.36 -20.05 5.64
N PHE A 97 -17.49 -20.42 6.57
CA PHE A 97 -16.08 -20.67 6.28
C PHE A 97 -15.90 -21.73 5.18
N LYS A 98 -16.56 -22.89 5.32
CA LYS A 98 -16.44 -23.99 4.35
C LYS A 98 -16.96 -23.62 2.96
N ILE A 99 -18.09 -22.89 2.89
CA ILE A 99 -18.68 -22.43 1.61
C ILE A 99 -17.73 -21.42 0.95
N ALA A 100 -17.24 -20.43 1.71
CA ALA A 100 -16.29 -19.45 1.21
C ALA A 100 -14.98 -20.11 0.75
N LEU A 101 -14.42 -21.01 1.55
CA LEU A 101 -13.20 -21.73 1.22
C LEU A 101 -13.34 -22.49 -0.10
N LYS A 102 -14.42 -23.26 -0.25
CA LYS A 102 -14.68 -24.04 -1.46
C LYS A 102 -14.79 -23.17 -2.70
N PHE A 103 -15.55 -22.09 -2.62
CA PHE A 103 -15.76 -21.19 -3.75
C PHE A 103 -14.49 -20.43 -4.15
N PHE A 104 -13.82 -19.79 -3.19
CA PHE A 104 -12.65 -18.97 -3.48
C PHE A 104 -11.41 -19.82 -3.79
N ALA A 105 -11.28 -21.03 -3.26
CA ALA A 105 -10.26 -21.96 -3.69
C ALA A 105 -10.46 -22.39 -5.15
N SER A 106 -11.73 -22.67 -5.56
CA SER A 106 -12.04 -22.99 -6.95
C SER A 106 -11.81 -21.79 -7.88
N LEU A 107 -12.21 -20.58 -7.47
CA LEU A 107 -11.96 -19.35 -8.22
C LEU A 107 -10.46 -19.08 -8.35
N GLY A 108 -9.70 -19.22 -7.25
CA GLY A 108 -8.24 -19.07 -7.25
C GLY A 108 -7.56 -20.08 -8.18
N LEU A 109 -8.04 -21.33 -8.20
CA LEU A 109 -7.53 -22.36 -9.11
C LEU A 109 -7.81 -22.00 -10.59
N ILE A 110 -9.02 -21.55 -10.90
CA ILE A 110 -9.37 -21.12 -12.26
C ILE A 110 -8.49 -19.96 -12.71
N LEU A 111 -8.30 -18.94 -11.85
CA LEU A 111 -7.45 -17.79 -12.17
C LEU A 111 -5.97 -18.17 -12.25
N SER A 112 -5.51 -19.11 -11.41
CA SER A 112 -4.15 -19.66 -11.46
C SER A 112 -3.90 -20.36 -12.81
N LEU A 113 -4.79 -21.25 -13.23
CA LEU A 113 -4.70 -21.93 -14.51
C LEU A 113 -4.81 -20.95 -15.70
N ALA A 114 -5.74 -19.99 -15.61
CA ALA A 114 -5.89 -18.95 -16.62
C ALA A 114 -4.60 -18.12 -16.79
N LEU A 115 -3.93 -17.76 -15.68
CA LEU A 115 -2.66 -17.05 -15.75
C LEU A 115 -1.54 -17.94 -16.28
N PHE A 116 -1.48 -19.21 -15.87
CA PHE A 116 -0.44 -20.14 -16.31
C PHE A 116 -0.48 -20.38 -17.81
N PHE A 117 -1.64 -20.73 -18.35
CA PHE A 117 -1.82 -20.98 -19.78
C PHE A 117 -1.90 -19.69 -20.60
N GLY A 118 -2.34 -18.58 -20.01
CA GLY A 118 -2.39 -17.27 -20.65
C GLY A 118 -1.10 -16.46 -20.53
N ALA A 119 -0.07 -16.95 -19.83
CA ALA A 119 1.15 -16.20 -19.55
C ALA A 119 1.87 -15.74 -20.82
N ASP A 120 2.03 -16.64 -21.80
CA ASP A 120 2.69 -16.32 -23.07
C ASP A 120 1.87 -15.31 -23.88
N PHE A 121 0.55 -15.44 -23.90
CA PHE A 121 -0.34 -14.48 -24.56
C PHE A 121 -0.24 -13.09 -23.93
N ILE A 122 -0.26 -13.00 -22.59
CA ILE A 122 -0.16 -11.73 -21.87
C ILE A 122 1.21 -11.08 -22.12
N ALA A 123 2.28 -11.87 -22.00
CA ALA A 123 3.65 -11.38 -22.18
C ALA A 123 3.88 -10.87 -23.59
N THR A 124 3.43 -11.60 -24.62
CA THR A 124 3.68 -11.27 -26.03
C THR A 124 2.72 -10.20 -26.56
N ASN A 125 1.40 -10.30 -26.27
CA ASN A 125 0.42 -9.45 -26.92
C ASN A 125 -0.02 -8.22 -26.07
N ILE A 126 0.14 -8.26 -24.74
CA ILE A 126 -0.25 -7.15 -23.87
C ILE A 126 0.98 -6.35 -23.45
N LEU A 127 2.07 -7.02 -23.05
CA LEU A 127 3.29 -6.36 -22.59
C LEU A 127 4.32 -6.17 -23.71
N ASN A 128 4.21 -6.93 -24.80
CA ASN A 128 5.18 -6.98 -25.90
C ASN A 128 6.62 -7.31 -25.41
N VAL A 129 6.74 -8.14 -24.37
CA VAL A 129 7.98 -8.63 -23.78
C VAL A 129 7.78 -10.11 -23.43
N PRO A 130 8.10 -11.06 -24.34
CA PRO A 130 7.82 -12.49 -24.18
C PRO A 130 8.39 -13.10 -22.89
N ASP A 131 9.57 -12.66 -22.47
CA ASP A 131 10.31 -13.21 -21.32
C ASP A 131 9.63 -12.95 -19.96
N VAL A 132 8.70 -11.97 -19.88
CA VAL A 132 7.86 -11.80 -18.68
C VAL A 132 7.00 -13.04 -18.43
N SER A 133 6.77 -13.90 -19.45
CA SER A 133 5.98 -15.12 -19.31
C SER A 133 6.55 -16.08 -18.26
N TYR A 134 7.88 -16.16 -18.12
CA TYR A 134 8.53 -16.97 -17.07
C TYR A 134 8.12 -16.52 -15.68
N VAL A 135 8.09 -15.20 -15.43
CA VAL A 135 7.65 -14.61 -14.17
C VAL A 135 6.17 -14.91 -13.91
N LEU A 136 5.31 -14.77 -14.93
CA LEU A 136 3.87 -15.02 -14.79
C LEU A 136 3.58 -16.50 -14.50
N LYS A 137 4.26 -17.43 -15.17
CA LYS A 137 4.12 -18.87 -14.94
C LYS A 137 4.49 -19.27 -13.52
N VAL A 138 5.58 -18.70 -12.99
CA VAL A 138 6.06 -18.99 -11.64
C VAL A 138 5.14 -18.41 -10.57
N LEU A 139 4.51 -17.24 -10.81
CA LEU A 139 3.56 -16.61 -9.90
C LEU A 139 2.16 -17.21 -9.95
N SER A 140 1.79 -17.87 -11.06
CA SER A 140 0.42 -18.35 -11.26
C SER A 140 -0.07 -19.30 -10.14
N PRO A 141 0.71 -20.27 -9.60
CA PRO A 141 0.25 -21.13 -8.51
C PRO A 141 -0.01 -20.38 -7.21
N ALA A 142 0.65 -19.25 -6.98
CA ALA A 142 0.46 -18.46 -5.76
C ALA A 142 -0.99 -18.02 -5.57
N ILE A 143 -1.73 -17.77 -6.67
CA ILE A 143 -3.11 -17.23 -6.63
C ILE A 143 -4.04 -18.15 -5.82
N VAL A 144 -3.98 -19.46 -6.03
CA VAL A 144 -4.85 -20.40 -5.30
C VAL A 144 -4.53 -20.44 -3.81
N PHE A 145 -3.26 -20.37 -3.45
CA PHE A 145 -2.84 -20.41 -2.04
C PHE A 145 -3.15 -19.09 -1.32
N VAL A 146 -3.00 -17.95 -1.99
CA VAL A 146 -3.40 -16.66 -1.41
C VAL A 146 -4.91 -16.56 -1.24
N ALA A 147 -5.70 -16.98 -2.25
CA ALA A 147 -7.14 -17.00 -2.16
C ALA A 147 -7.64 -17.83 -0.96
N THR A 148 -7.06 -19.02 -0.75
CA THR A 148 -7.39 -19.88 0.39
C THR A 148 -6.92 -19.29 1.72
N SER A 149 -5.72 -18.73 1.79
CA SER A 149 -5.18 -18.07 2.98
C SER A 149 -6.03 -16.87 3.41
N ALA A 150 -6.57 -16.11 2.45
CA ALA A 150 -7.48 -14.99 2.70
C ALA A 150 -8.75 -15.43 3.47
N ILE A 151 -9.27 -16.63 3.17
CA ILE A 151 -10.44 -17.19 3.88
C ILE A 151 -10.07 -17.57 5.31
N PHE A 152 -8.92 -18.19 5.54
CA PHE A 152 -8.44 -18.49 6.90
C PHE A 152 -8.25 -17.21 7.72
N ARG A 153 -7.65 -16.17 7.14
CA ARG A 153 -7.53 -14.84 7.78
C ARG A 153 -8.90 -14.32 8.21
N GLY A 154 -9.89 -14.33 7.30
CA GLY A 154 -11.25 -13.92 7.59
C GLY A 154 -11.90 -14.73 8.72
N TYR A 155 -11.71 -16.03 8.72
CA TYR A 155 -12.25 -16.93 9.73
C TYR A 155 -11.70 -16.63 11.14
N PHE A 156 -10.38 -16.49 11.29
CA PHE A 156 -9.77 -16.21 12.59
C PHE A 156 -10.03 -14.76 13.04
N ASN A 157 -9.98 -13.80 12.14
CA ASN A 157 -10.32 -12.41 12.44
C ASN A 157 -11.78 -12.28 12.89
N GLY A 158 -12.70 -13.07 12.32
CA GLY A 158 -14.11 -13.15 12.73
C GLY A 158 -14.31 -13.72 14.13
N GLN A 159 -13.36 -14.49 14.64
CA GLN A 159 -13.31 -14.96 16.03
C GLN A 159 -12.68 -13.94 16.99
N ASN A 160 -12.37 -12.72 16.56
CA ASN A 160 -11.56 -11.73 17.28
C ASN A 160 -10.14 -12.23 17.63
N ASN A 161 -9.62 -13.21 16.89
CA ASN A 161 -8.28 -13.74 17.02
C ASN A 161 -7.43 -13.33 15.81
N MET A 162 -6.75 -12.19 15.91
CA MET A 162 -5.90 -11.67 14.84
C MET A 162 -4.47 -12.20 14.90
N LYS A 163 -4.10 -12.95 15.96
CA LYS A 163 -2.76 -13.51 16.14
C LYS A 163 -2.31 -14.39 14.97
N PRO A 164 -3.12 -15.35 14.47
CA PRO A 164 -2.70 -16.16 13.33
C PRO A 164 -2.45 -15.35 12.08
N SER A 165 -3.28 -14.33 11.83
CA SER A 165 -3.13 -13.43 10.67
C SER A 165 -1.82 -12.63 10.74
N SER A 166 -1.49 -12.06 11.91
CA SER A 166 -0.25 -11.29 12.11
C SER A 166 0.99 -12.16 11.94
N ILE A 167 1.00 -13.36 12.52
CA ILE A 167 2.11 -14.31 12.37
C ILE A 167 2.26 -14.71 10.90
N ALA A 168 1.15 -15.01 10.21
CA ALA A 168 1.14 -15.41 8.82
C ALA A 168 1.77 -14.33 7.92
N TYR A 169 1.42 -13.05 8.10
CA TYR A 169 2.01 -11.94 7.34
C TYR A 169 3.53 -11.83 7.56
N THR A 170 3.97 -11.95 8.82
CA THR A 170 5.39 -11.86 9.15
C THR A 170 6.16 -13.06 8.60
N VAL A 171 5.62 -14.28 8.74
CA VAL A 171 6.24 -15.52 8.21
C VAL A 171 6.32 -15.46 6.69
N GLU A 172 5.23 -15.07 6.00
CA GLU A 172 5.18 -14.93 4.55
C GLU A 172 6.28 -13.99 4.05
N GLN A 173 6.37 -12.81 4.66
CA GLN A 173 7.34 -11.81 4.23
C GLN A 173 8.79 -12.18 4.59
N PHE A 174 9.00 -12.84 5.73
CA PHE A 174 10.32 -13.32 6.11
C PHE A 174 10.84 -14.35 5.11
N PHE A 175 10.03 -15.38 4.80
CA PHE A 175 10.44 -16.39 3.81
C PHE A 175 10.55 -15.78 2.40
N ASN A 176 9.65 -14.87 2.02
CA ASN A 176 9.78 -14.15 0.76
C ASN A 176 11.11 -13.41 0.68
N CYS A 177 11.49 -12.63 1.70
CA CYS A 177 12.76 -11.90 1.74
C CYS A 177 13.96 -12.84 1.61
N VAL A 178 14.02 -13.89 2.44
CA VAL A 178 15.16 -14.83 2.43
C VAL A 178 15.26 -15.58 1.11
N LEU A 179 14.15 -16.14 0.63
CA LEU A 179 14.14 -16.92 -0.61
C LEU A 179 14.41 -16.04 -1.84
N THR A 180 13.88 -14.80 -1.89
CA THR A 180 14.15 -13.88 -3.00
C THR A 180 15.64 -13.60 -3.13
N ILE A 181 16.29 -13.24 -2.03
CA ILE A 181 17.74 -13.00 -2.01
C ILE A 181 18.47 -14.28 -2.43
N THR A 182 18.12 -15.42 -1.83
CA THR A 182 18.77 -16.70 -2.13
C THR A 182 18.68 -17.06 -3.59
N PHE A 183 17.50 -16.97 -4.22
CA PHE A 183 17.32 -17.36 -5.62
C PHE A 183 17.99 -16.39 -6.58
N VAL A 184 17.95 -15.08 -6.31
CA VAL A 184 18.65 -14.10 -7.17
C VAL A 184 20.15 -14.36 -7.15
N TYR A 185 20.75 -14.56 -5.97
CA TYR A 185 22.19 -14.84 -5.85
C TYR A 185 22.58 -16.22 -6.39
N ALA A 186 21.71 -17.22 -6.29
CA ALA A 186 21.95 -18.54 -6.88
C ALA A 186 21.88 -18.56 -8.40
N LEU A 187 21.24 -17.57 -9.00
CA LEU A 187 21.05 -17.44 -10.45
C LEU A 187 21.95 -16.35 -11.08
N ILE A 188 22.93 -15.81 -10.33
CA ILE A 188 23.93 -14.88 -10.90
C ILE A 188 24.63 -15.55 -12.08
N GLY A 189 24.74 -14.81 -13.17
CA GLY A 189 25.30 -15.30 -14.45
C GLY A 189 24.25 -15.86 -15.41
N GLN A 190 22.96 -15.92 -15.00
CA GLN A 190 21.83 -16.17 -15.90
C GLN A 190 21.23 -14.83 -16.36
N ASP A 191 20.39 -14.90 -17.40
CA ASP A 191 19.70 -13.72 -17.90
C ASP A 191 18.81 -13.08 -16.83
N SER A 192 18.65 -11.76 -16.89
CA SER A 192 17.92 -10.95 -15.89
C SER A 192 16.47 -11.39 -15.71
N TYR A 193 15.80 -11.88 -16.77
CA TYR A 193 14.43 -12.41 -16.68
C TYR A 193 14.36 -13.75 -15.93
N ILE A 194 15.38 -14.61 -16.03
CA ILE A 194 15.48 -15.87 -15.26
C ILE A 194 15.69 -15.55 -13.78
N MET A 195 16.58 -14.61 -13.48
CA MET A 195 16.79 -14.14 -12.10
C MET A 195 15.49 -13.54 -11.52
N ALA A 196 14.74 -12.78 -12.32
CA ALA A 196 13.46 -12.20 -11.91
C ALA A 196 12.37 -13.28 -11.69
N ALA A 197 12.34 -14.33 -12.51
CA ALA A 197 11.46 -15.47 -12.30
C ALA A 197 11.82 -16.21 -11.01
N GLY A 198 13.11 -16.44 -10.74
CA GLY A 198 13.58 -16.99 -9.46
C GLY A 198 13.19 -16.12 -8.27
N ALA A 199 13.36 -14.79 -8.37
CA ALA A 199 12.90 -13.85 -7.36
C ALA A 199 11.40 -13.96 -7.08
N ASN A 200 10.57 -14.11 -8.11
CA ASN A 200 9.12 -14.26 -7.96
C ASN A 200 8.69 -15.66 -7.51
N LEU A 201 9.51 -16.71 -7.75
CA LEU A 201 9.27 -18.05 -7.20
C LEU A 201 9.24 -18.02 -5.66
N SER A 202 10.04 -17.15 -5.04
CA SER A 202 10.02 -16.95 -3.59
C SER A 202 8.63 -16.54 -3.08
N THR A 203 7.92 -15.69 -3.83
CA THR A 203 6.55 -15.29 -3.52
C THR A 203 5.62 -16.50 -3.50
N THR A 204 5.69 -17.35 -4.51
CA THR A 204 4.88 -18.57 -4.57
C THR A 204 5.19 -19.52 -3.41
N LEU A 205 6.47 -19.75 -3.11
CA LEU A 205 6.87 -20.64 -2.01
C LEU A 205 6.47 -20.08 -0.65
N SER A 206 6.67 -18.79 -0.40
CA SER A 206 6.31 -18.15 0.88
C SER A 206 4.81 -18.19 1.15
N VAL A 207 3.99 -18.03 0.11
CA VAL A 207 2.53 -18.15 0.21
C VAL A 207 2.11 -19.61 0.47
N ILE A 208 2.78 -20.60 -0.13
CA ILE A 208 2.56 -22.02 0.17
C ILE A 208 2.88 -22.31 1.65
N ILE A 209 4.01 -21.81 2.17
CA ILE A 209 4.37 -21.95 3.59
C ILE A 209 3.28 -21.34 4.47
N THR A 210 2.79 -20.16 4.12
CA THR A 210 1.71 -19.47 4.84
C THR A 210 0.41 -20.28 4.81
N PHE A 211 0.06 -20.88 3.69
CA PHE A 211 -1.10 -21.75 3.57
C PHE A 211 -0.96 -23.01 4.44
N ILE A 212 0.22 -23.63 4.47
CA ILE A 212 0.51 -24.78 5.35
C ILE A 212 0.36 -24.36 6.82
N TYR A 213 0.92 -23.22 7.21
CA TYR A 213 0.76 -22.67 8.56
C TYR A 213 -0.71 -22.50 8.94
N PHE A 214 -1.52 -21.86 8.10
CA PHE A 214 -2.96 -21.70 8.37
C PHE A 214 -3.71 -23.02 8.43
N SER A 215 -3.39 -23.97 7.55
CA SER A 215 -4.00 -25.30 7.54
C SER A 215 -3.73 -26.08 8.82
N LEU A 216 -2.47 -26.06 9.30
CA LEU A 216 -2.07 -26.68 10.56
C LEU A 216 -2.70 -25.97 11.76
N TYR A 217 -2.69 -24.65 11.76
CA TYR A 217 -3.32 -23.87 12.83
C TYR A 217 -4.83 -24.11 12.90
N TYR A 218 -5.51 -24.17 11.76
CA TYR A 218 -6.94 -24.48 11.67
C TYR A 218 -7.27 -25.88 12.22
N ARG A 219 -6.47 -26.89 11.89
CA ARG A 219 -6.66 -28.26 12.43
C ARG A 219 -6.66 -28.29 13.95
N LYS A 220 -5.85 -27.46 14.60
CA LYS A 220 -5.74 -27.39 16.07
C LYS A 220 -6.79 -26.49 16.73
N HIS A 221 -7.26 -25.45 16.04
CA HIS A 221 -8.08 -24.38 16.63
C HIS A 221 -9.40 -24.14 15.89
N LYS A 222 -9.85 -25.10 15.09
CA LYS A 222 -11.18 -25.02 14.47
C LYS A 222 -12.27 -24.99 15.54
N ILE A 223 -13.34 -24.24 15.28
CA ILE A 223 -14.52 -24.26 16.14
C ILE A 223 -15.11 -25.68 16.09
N GLU A 224 -15.19 -26.33 17.25
CA GLU A 224 -15.87 -27.61 17.35
C GLU A 224 -17.39 -27.39 17.21
N THR A 225 -18.01 -28.16 16.33
CA THR A 225 -19.44 -28.09 16.05
C THR A 225 -20.01 -29.47 16.02
N ASP A 226 -21.15 -29.65 16.70
CA ASP A 226 -21.93 -30.87 16.60
C ASP A 226 -22.94 -30.75 15.45
N LYS A 227 -23.20 -31.86 14.77
CA LYS A 227 -24.24 -31.93 13.72
C LYS A 227 -25.64 -31.67 14.28
N SER A 228 -25.87 -31.92 15.56
CA SER A 228 -27.12 -31.60 16.27
C SER A 228 -27.38 -30.08 16.31
N GLU A 229 -26.33 -29.24 16.36
CA GLU A 229 -26.43 -27.78 16.35
C GLU A 229 -26.93 -27.22 15.01
N ALA A 230 -26.91 -28.01 13.95
CA ALA A 230 -27.33 -27.59 12.62
C ALA A 230 -28.80 -27.07 12.59
N LYS A 231 -29.69 -27.67 13.37
CA LYS A 231 -31.12 -27.27 13.45
C LYS A 231 -31.31 -25.91 14.11
N ASN A 232 -30.39 -25.52 15.00
CA ASN A 232 -30.42 -24.24 15.73
C ASN A 232 -29.65 -23.12 15.01
N SER A 233 -29.06 -23.41 13.86
CA SER A 233 -28.33 -22.41 13.07
C SER A 233 -29.29 -21.40 12.41
N ILE A 234 -28.90 -20.12 12.40
CA ILE A 234 -29.58 -19.04 11.66
C ILE A 234 -29.73 -19.37 10.17
N ASP A 235 -28.82 -20.18 9.65
CA ASP A 235 -28.80 -20.59 8.26
C ASP A 235 -29.46 -21.97 8.04
N TYR A 236 -30.22 -22.47 9.03
CA TYR A 236 -30.97 -23.72 8.87
C TYR A 236 -31.95 -23.60 7.70
N GLY A 237 -32.03 -24.61 6.87
CA GLY A 237 -32.90 -24.62 5.68
C GLY A 237 -32.39 -23.76 4.49
N LYS A 238 -31.39 -22.88 4.67
CA LYS A 238 -30.83 -22.10 3.56
C LYS A 238 -29.88 -22.97 2.73
N SER A 239 -29.99 -22.85 1.41
CA SER A 239 -29.02 -23.50 0.51
C SER A 239 -27.63 -22.85 0.61
N SER A 240 -26.58 -23.61 0.35
CA SER A 240 -25.19 -23.08 0.27
C SER A 240 -25.07 -21.96 -0.77
N LYS A 241 -25.86 -22.03 -1.85
CA LYS A 241 -25.93 -20.99 -2.90
C LYS A 241 -26.49 -19.67 -2.36
N ALA A 242 -27.47 -19.71 -1.47
CA ALA A 242 -28.04 -18.51 -0.86
C ALA A 242 -27.05 -17.81 0.10
N ILE A 243 -26.26 -18.57 0.85
CA ILE A 243 -25.20 -18.04 1.71
C ILE A 243 -24.08 -17.44 0.86
N LEU A 244 -23.64 -18.15 -0.19
CA LEU A 244 -22.64 -17.67 -1.13
C LEU A 244 -23.08 -16.36 -1.81
N LYS A 245 -24.34 -16.27 -2.26
CA LYS A 245 -24.88 -15.05 -2.86
C LYS A 245 -24.75 -13.85 -1.93
N LYS A 246 -24.97 -14.03 -0.62
CA LYS A 246 -24.79 -12.98 0.38
C LYS A 246 -23.31 -12.57 0.53
N ILE A 247 -22.40 -13.55 0.57
CA ILE A 247 -20.96 -13.29 0.64
C ILE A 247 -20.53 -12.48 -0.59
N LEU A 248 -20.91 -12.91 -1.79
CA LEU A 248 -20.57 -12.23 -3.04
C LEU A 248 -21.17 -10.83 -3.15
N ALA A 249 -22.42 -10.63 -2.70
CA ALA A 249 -23.04 -9.31 -2.70
C ALA A 249 -22.28 -8.27 -1.85
N PHE A 250 -21.55 -8.71 -0.82
CA PHE A 250 -20.69 -7.84 -0.01
C PHE A 250 -19.27 -7.74 -0.55
N SER A 251 -18.70 -8.83 -1.10
CA SER A 251 -17.30 -8.82 -1.58
C SER A 251 -17.15 -8.08 -2.91
N ILE A 252 -18.06 -8.23 -3.86
CA ILE A 252 -17.95 -7.63 -5.20
C ILE A 252 -17.73 -6.11 -5.17
N PRO A 253 -18.54 -5.29 -4.44
CA PRO A 253 -18.31 -3.84 -4.41
C PRO A 253 -16.93 -3.45 -3.84
N VAL A 254 -16.46 -4.18 -2.83
CA VAL A 254 -15.14 -3.93 -2.22
C VAL A 254 -14.02 -4.30 -3.18
N THR A 255 -14.15 -5.44 -3.84
CA THR A 255 -13.18 -5.94 -4.84
C THR A 255 -13.09 -4.99 -6.04
N ILE A 256 -14.22 -4.50 -6.57
CA ILE A 256 -14.22 -3.55 -7.69
C ILE A 256 -13.45 -2.27 -7.33
N GLY A 257 -13.67 -1.72 -6.13
CA GLY A 257 -12.94 -0.53 -5.68
C GLY A 257 -11.42 -0.77 -5.58
N SER A 258 -11.02 -1.97 -5.17
CA SER A 258 -9.60 -2.35 -5.06
C SER A 258 -8.95 -2.62 -6.42
N ILE A 259 -9.69 -3.23 -7.35
CA ILE A 259 -9.23 -3.47 -8.73
C ILE A 259 -8.87 -2.13 -9.40
N ILE A 260 -9.71 -1.11 -9.28
CA ILE A 260 -9.44 0.21 -9.89
C ILE A 260 -8.11 0.76 -9.40
N SER A 261 -7.78 0.58 -8.12
CA SER A 261 -6.49 1.03 -7.58
C SER A 261 -5.30 0.26 -8.18
N VAL A 262 -5.42 -1.05 -8.37
CA VAL A 262 -4.35 -1.87 -8.95
C VAL A 262 -4.20 -1.62 -10.45
N VAL A 263 -5.30 -1.38 -11.16
CA VAL A 263 -5.30 -1.05 -12.59
C VAL A 263 -4.44 0.18 -12.89
N THR A 264 -4.38 1.18 -11.99
CA THR A 264 -3.52 2.36 -12.20
C THR A 264 -2.03 2.02 -12.29
N PHE A 265 -1.57 0.99 -11.57
CA PHE A 265 -0.19 0.50 -11.67
C PHE A 265 0.00 -0.43 -12.87
N THR A 266 -1.01 -1.26 -13.19
CA THR A 266 -0.99 -2.10 -14.38
C THR A 266 -0.94 -1.27 -15.68
N ILE A 267 -1.59 -0.09 -15.69
CA ILE A 267 -1.50 0.87 -16.80
C ILE A 267 -0.04 1.29 -17.01
N ASP A 268 0.70 1.64 -15.95
CA ASP A 268 2.11 1.99 -16.11
C ASP A 268 2.92 0.83 -16.69
N THR A 269 2.75 -0.37 -16.14
CA THR A 269 3.44 -1.56 -16.64
C THR A 269 3.20 -1.78 -18.12
N ALA A 270 1.94 -1.77 -18.55
CA ALA A 270 1.59 -2.01 -19.95
C ALA A 270 2.03 -0.87 -20.87
N THR A 271 1.86 0.39 -20.46
CA THR A 271 2.22 1.55 -21.29
C THR A 271 3.73 1.74 -21.37
N VAL A 272 4.47 1.57 -20.28
CA VAL A 272 5.93 1.66 -20.33
C VAL A 272 6.50 0.56 -21.21
N SER A 273 6.06 -0.69 -21.03
CA SER A 273 6.53 -1.82 -21.81
C SER A 273 6.34 -1.63 -23.32
N ASN A 274 5.18 -1.10 -23.76
CA ASN A 274 4.89 -0.92 -25.18
C ASN A 274 5.42 0.42 -25.72
N CYS A 275 5.17 1.52 -25.02
CA CYS A 275 5.45 2.86 -25.56
C CYS A 275 6.96 3.19 -25.59
N ILE A 276 7.77 2.60 -24.69
CA ILE A 276 9.23 2.70 -24.76
C ILE A 276 9.76 2.04 -26.03
N GLN A 277 9.26 0.86 -26.37
CA GLN A 277 9.66 0.18 -27.60
C GLN A 277 9.27 0.99 -28.84
N ILE A 278 8.10 1.65 -28.83
CA ILE A 278 7.69 2.56 -29.92
C ILE A 278 8.62 3.78 -30.00
N ALA A 279 8.95 4.39 -28.85
CA ALA A 279 9.78 5.58 -28.79
C ALA A 279 11.19 5.38 -29.36
N TYR A 280 11.74 4.17 -29.22
CA TYR A 280 13.10 3.84 -29.61
C TYR A 280 13.19 2.94 -30.84
N SER A 281 12.07 2.61 -31.49
CA SER A 281 12.02 1.73 -32.67
C SER A 281 12.85 2.22 -33.88
N GLU A 282 13.13 3.52 -33.99
CA GLU A 282 13.94 4.08 -35.05
C GLU A 282 15.45 4.09 -34.71
N THR A 283 15.83 3.96 -33.44
CA THR A 283 17.20 4.11 -32.95
C THR A 283 17.85 2.79 -32.53
N VAL A 284 17.06 1.79 -32.21
CA VAL A 284 17.48 0.45 -31.78
C VAL A 284 16.95 -0.57 -32.78
N GLU A 285 17.85 -1.28 -33.45
CA GLU A 285 17.49 -2.24 -34.51
C GLU A 285 17.05 -3.60 -33.95
N SER A 286 17.62 -4.03 -32.81
CA SER A 286 17.30 -5.31 -32.18
C SER A 286 16.03 -5.23 -31.36
N LYS A 287 15.11 -6.15 -31.62
CA LYS A 287 13.88 -6.29 -30.84
C LYS A 287 14.18 -6.67 -29.38
N GLU A 288 15.18 -7.51 -29.17
CA GLU A 288 15.61 -7.95 -27.84
C GLU A 288 16.15 -6.76 -27.02
N GLU A 289 16.95 -5.88 -27.62
CA GLU A 289 17.43 -4.66 -26.97
C GLU A 289 16.30 -3.69 -26.64
N LEU A 290 15.28 -3.58 -27.50
CA LEU A 290 14.10 -2.76 -27.21
C LEU A 290 13.28 -3.30 -26.02
N GLU A 291 13.12 -4.61 -25.94
CA GLU A 291 12.44 -5.28 -24.83
C GLU A 291 13.22 -5.08 -23.53
N GLU A 292 14.54 -5.24 -23.56
CA GLU A 292 15.41 -5.03 -22.41
C GLU A 292 15.41 -3.58 -21.94
N LEU A 293 15.49 -2.61 -22.85
CA LEU A 293 15.37 -1.17 -22.54
C LEU A 293 14.02 -0.84 -21.90
N ALA A 294 12.93 -1.41 -22.40
CA ALA A 294 11.61 -1.21 -21.81
C ALA A 294 11.54 -1.78 -20.38
N MET A 295 12.17 -2.92 -20.12
CA MET A 295 12.26 -3.49 -18.77
C MET A 295 13.16 -2.68 -17.87
N GLU A 296 14.30 -2.17 -18.31
CA GLU A 296 15.15 -1.25 -17.57
C GLU A 296 14.37 -0.02 -17.12
N LYS A 297 13.66 0.65 -18.02
CA LYS A 297 12.84 1.83 -17.68
C LYS A 297 11.69 1.48 -16.72
N SER A 298 11.07 0.30 -16.88
CA SER A 298 10.07 -0.21 -15.93
C SER A 298 10.66 -0.46 -14.55
N GLY A 299 11.89 -0.97 -14.47
CA GLY A 299 12.62 -1.18 -13.22
C GLY A 299 12.94 0.12 -12.50
N ILE A 300 13.41 1.15 -13.23
CA ILE A 300 13.66 2.49 -12.67
C ILE A 300 12.37 3.06 -12.05
N LEU A 301 11.24 2.93 -12.73
CA LEU A 301 9.95 3.37 -12.18
C LEU A 301 9.59 2.60 -10.91
N SER A 302 9.75 1.27 -10.93
CA SER A 302 9.42 0.39 -9.80
C SER A 302 10.27 0.68 -8.55
N LYS A 303 11.58 0.99 -8.71
CA LYS A 303 12.42 1.33 -7.55
C LYS A 303 12.06 2.69 -6.96
N VAL A 304 11.73 3.68 -7.80
CA VAL A 304 11.23 4.99 -7.35
C VAL A 304 9.92 4.82 -6.58
N ASP A 305 8.97 4.05 -7.12
CA ASP A 305 7.71 3.74 -6.45
C ASP A 305 7.93 3.08 -5.09
N THR A 306 8.94 2.22 -4.97
CA THR A 306 9.27 1.58 -3.70
C THR A 306 9.68 2.61 -2.63
N LEU A 307 10.46 3.63 -3.00
CA LEU A 307 10.89 4.68 -2.08
C LEU A 307 9.73 5.60 -1.67
N VAL A 308 8.95 6.08 -2.62
CA VAL A 308 7.85 7.02 -2.33
C VAL A 308 6.68 6.35 -1.60
N ASN A 309 6.52 5.03 -1.73
CA ASN A 309 5.47 4.28 -1.03
C ASN A 309 5.73 4.12 0.48
N LEU A 310 6.94 4.33 0.99
CA LEU A 310 7.22 4.24 2.44
C LEU A 310 6.51 5.34 3.24
N PRO A 311 6.69 6.65 2.94
CA PRO A 311 5.94 7.71 3.61
C PRO A 311 4.42 7.59 3.42
N VAL A 312 3.99 7.16 2.24
CA VAL A 312 2.57 6.94 1.92
C VAL A 312 1.95 5.82 2.78
N ALA A 313 2.70 4.76 3.06
CA ALA A 313 2.23 3.67 3.93
C ALA A 313 2.04 4.13 5.38
N ILE A 314 2.91 5.00 5.89
CA ILE A 314 2.75 5.61 7.22
C ILE A 314 1.46 6.44 7.25
N ASN A 315 1.21 7.23 6.21
CA ASN A 315 0.00 8.04 6.10
C ASN A 315 -1.29 7.20 6.03
N LEU A 316 -1.25 6.02 5.43
CA LEU A 316 -2.40 5.13 5.31
C LEU A 316 -2.95 4.72 6.69
N ALA A 317 -2.10 4.56 7.69
CA ALA A 317 -2.52 4.25 9.06
C ALA A 317 -3.40 5.36 9.66
N PHE A 318 -3.07 6.62 9.41
CA PHE A 318 -3.91 7.76 9.82
C PHE A 318 -5.25 7.77 9.07
N SER A 319 -5.24 7.53 7.78
CA SER A 319 -6.44 7.48 6.95
C SER A 319 -7.43 6.39 7.42
N THR A 320 -6.93 5.20 7.72
CA THR A 320 -7.77 4.08 8.18
C THR A 320 -8.38 4.33 9.56
N ALA A 321 -7.63 4.95 10.47
CA ALA A 321 -8.12 5.35 11.80
C ALA A 321 -9.19 6.45 11.74
N LEU A 322 -9.20 7.27 10.69
CA LEU A 322 -10.15 8.36 10.50
C LEU A 322 -11.57 7.85 10.16
N VAL A 323 -11.68 6.74 9.43
CA VAL A 323 -12.98 6.20 8.96
C VAL A 323 -13.98 6.00 10.12
N PRO A 324 -13.67 5.25 11.20
CA PRO A 324 -14.61 5.07 12.31
C PRO A 324 -14.86 6.39 13.07
N ALA A 325 -13.87 7.26 13.18
CA ALA A 325 -14.01 8.54 13.88
C ALA A 325 -14.99 9.49 13.17
N ILE A 326 -14.95 9.54 11.84
CA ILE A 326 -15.91 10.30 11.02
C ILE A 326 -17.30 9.65 11.08
N SER A 327 -17.41 8.33 10.89
CA SER A 327 -18.67 7.61 10.95
C SER A 327 -19.40 7.83 12.27
N GLN A 328 -18.68 7.83 13.39
CA GLN A 328 -19.23 8.12 14.72
C GLN A 328 -19.78 9.54 14.81
N SER A 329 -19.01 10.55 14.35
CA SER A 329 -19.45 11.94 14.38
C SER A 329 -20.69 12.18 13.51
N ILE A 330 -20.75 11.52 12.35
CA ILE A 330 -21.93 11.60 11.46
C ILE A 330 -23.16 10.93 12.08
N ALA A 331 -23.00 9.77 12.73
CA ALA A 331 -24.09 9.10 13.43
C ALA A 331 -24.66 9.97 14.56
N GLN A 332 -23.81 10.77 15.21
CA GLN A 332 -24.20 11.76 16.23
C GLN A 332 -24.73 13.07 15.63
N LYS A 333 -24.87 13.18 14.29
CA LYS A 333 -25.27 14.40 13.55
C LYS A 333 -24.32 15.58 13.75
N ASP A 334 -23.12 15.35 14.27
CA ASP A 334 -22.10 16.37 14.52
C ASP A 334 -21.15 16.51 13.32
N LYS A 335 -21.60 17.24 12.30
CA LYS A 335 -20.82 17.55 11.10
C LYS A 335 -19.62 18.46 11.41
N GLN A 336 -19.68 19.26 12.48
CA GLN A 336 -18.62 20.19 12.84
C GLN A 336 -17.41 19.44 13.37
N THR A 337 -17.61 18.48 14.29
CA THR A 337 -16.54 17.60 14.77
C THR A 337 -15.98 16.74 13.65
N ALA A 338 -16.84 16.20 12.75
CA ALA A 338 -16.37 15.46 11.57
C ALA A 338 -15.45 16.32 10.68
N SER A 339 -15.85 17.58 10.42
CA SER A 339 -15.04 18.53 9.65
C SER A 339 -13.70 18.85 10.33
N LYS A 340 -13.70 19.11 11.65
CA LYS A 340 -12.46 19.37 12.41
C LYS A 340 -11.51 18.19 12.36
N ARG A 341 -12.00 16.96 12.61
CA ARG A 341 -11.18 15.74 12.56
C ARG A 341 -10.56 15.50 11.19
N LEU A 342 -11.36 15.66 10.12
CA LEU A 342 -10.87 15.48 8.75
C LEU A 342 -9.84 16.57 8.38
N THR A 343 -10.12 17.85 8.72
CA THR A 343 -9.20 18.95 8.47
C THR A 343 -7.85 18.73 9.17
N PHE A 344 -7.89 18.31 10.43
CA PHE A 344 -6.68 17.96 11.19
C PHE A 344 -5.91 16.78 10.55
N SER A 345 -6.63 15.73 10.11
CA SER A 345 -5.98 14.58 9.49
C SER A 345 -5.32 14.91 8.14
N VAL A 346 -5.95 15.76 7.32
CA VAL A 346 -5.34 16.25 6.08
C VAL A 346 -4.10 17.10 6.40
N PHE A 347 -4.18 17.98 7.39
CA PHE A 347 -3.03 18.75 7.86
C PHE A 347 -1.89 17.85 8.37
N ALA A 348 -2.21 16.83 9.18
CA ALA A 348 -1.22 15.87 9.68
C ALA A 348 -0.54 15.10 8.53
N SER A 349 -1.31 14.70 7.49
CA SER A 349 -0.75 14.08 6.29
C SER A 349 0.26 14.98 5.58
N ILE A 350 -0.05 16.27 5.45
CA ILE A 350 0.85 17.26 4.85
C ILE A 350 2.13 17.39 5.70
N VAL A 351 2.00 17.52 7.02
CA VAL A 351 3.15 17.66 7.95
C VAL A 351 4.08 16.45 7.88
N ILE A 352 3.54 15.23 7.68
CA ILE A 352 4.34 13.99 7.61
C ILE A 352 5.00 13.83 6.25
N VAL A 353 4.28 14.08 5.15
CA VAL A 353 4.74 13.70 3.82
C VAL A 353 5.57 14.78 3.14
N VAL A 354 5.33 16.06 3.43
CA VAL A 354 6.08 17.18 2.84
C VAL A 354 7.59 17.10 3.09
N PRO A 355 8.10 16.83 4.32
CA PRO A 355 9.55 16.72 4.52
C PRO A 355 10.15 15.55 3.75
N CYS A 356 9.45 14.41 3.66
CA CYS A 356 9.91 13.28 2.85
C CYS A 356 9.98 13.66 1.36
N ALA A 357 8.95 14.35 0.84
CA ALA A 357 8.91 14.77 -0.56
C ALA A 357 10.02 15.74 -0.90
N LEU A 358 10.21 16.78 -0.09
CA LEU A 358 11.25 17.78 -0.32
C LEU A 358 12.65 17.24 -0.04
N GLY A 359 12.80 16.28 0.88
CA GLY A 359 14.02 15.51 1.08
C GLY A 359 14.39 14.69 -0.17
N PHE A 360 13.44 13.96 -0.75
CA PHE A 360 13.65 13.23 -2.01
C PHE A 360 13.94 14.18 -3.18
N ILE A 361 13.29 15.34 -3.27
CA ILE A 361 13.58 16.32 -4.33
C ILE A 361 15.00 16.85 -4.20
N SER A 362 15.45 17.20 -2.99
CA SER A 362 16.75 17.81 -2.75
C SER A 362 17.92 16.82 -2.85
N LEU A 363 17.72 15.59 -2.39
CA LEU A 363 18.74 14.54 -2.33
C LEU A 363 18.44 13.35 -3.26
N ALA A 364 17.77 13.56 -4.40
CA ALA A 364 17.35 12.46 -5.27
C ALA A 364 18.51 11.58 -5.72
N GLU A 365 19.58 12.18 -6.26
CA GLU A 365 20.79 11.47 -6.70
C GLU A 365 21.55 10.83 -5.55
N PRO A 366 21.90 11.57 -4.45
CA PRO A 366 22.59 10.98 -3.31
C PRO A 366 21.82 9.81 -2.67
N ILE A 367 20.50 9.90 -2.57
CA ILE A 367 19.68 8.82 -2.01
C ILE A 367 19.70 7.59 -2.92
N LEU A 368 19.55 7.76 -4.24
CA LEU A 368 19.61 6.64 -5.18
C LEU A 368 20.99 6.00 -5.20
N GLN A 369 22.07 6.78 -5.18
CA GLN A 369 23.43 6.26 -5.08
C GLN A 369 23.71 5.54 -3.75
N LEU A 370 23.13 6.03 -2.64
CA LEU A 370 23.27 5.38 -1.34
C LEU A 370 22.55 4.02 -1.31
N ILE A 371 21.35 3.97 -1.89
CA ILE A 371 20.46 2.81 -1.76
C ILE A 371 20.68 1.80 -2.89
N TYR A 372 20.94 2.30 -4.10
CA TYR A 372 21.11 1.50 -5.32
C TYR A 372 22.44 1.88 -6.03
N PRO A 373 23.60 1.63 -5.41
CA PRO A 373 24.88 2.04 -5.98
C PRO A 373 25.15 1.44 -7.37
N SER A 374 24.66 0.23 -7.64
CA SER A 374 24.81 -0.45 -8.95
C SER A 374 23.76 -0.02 -9.98
N ALA A 375 22.70 0.69 -9.58
CA ALA A 375 21.57 1.07 -10.42
C ALA A 375 20.99 2.41 -9.95
N SER A 376 21.80 3.48 -9.96
CA SER A 376 21.47 4.78 -9.35
C SER A 376 20.62 5.71 -10.24
N GLU A 377 20.20 5.29 -11.41
CA GLU A 377 19.38 6.09 -12.32
C GLU A 377 17.98 6.39 -11.76
N GLY A 378 17.32 7.44 -12.28
CA GLY A 378 15.95 7.79 -11.98
C GLY A 378 15.74 8.98 -11.05
N ALA A 379 16.79 9.79 -10.79
CA ALA A 379 16.69 10.95 -9.88
C ALA A 379 15.58 11.94 -10.27
N ASN A 380 15.41 12.25 -11.55
CA ASN A 380 14.35 13.16 -12.00
C ASN A 380 12.96 12.52 -11.89
N ILE A 381 12.86 11.20 -12.08
CA ILE A 381 11.61 10.46 -11.85
C ILE A 381 11.24 10.52 -10.37
N LEU A 382 12.22 10.34 -9.47
CA LEU A 382 12.03 10.45 -8.02
C LEU A 382 11.56 11.87 -7.63
N ARG A 383 12.10 12.92 -8.25
CA ARG A 383 11.65 14.32 -8.01
C ARG A 383 10.18 14.50 -8.38
N ILE A 384 9.74 14.03 -9.56
CA ILE A 384 8.35 14.12 -10.00
C ILE A 384 7.43 13.26 -9.12
N ALA A 385 7.83 12.03 -8.84
CA ALA A 385 7.07 11.10 -8.00
C ALA A 385 6.91 11.62 -6.57
N SER A 386 7.88 12.40 -6.06
CA SER A 386 7.81 13.02 -4.73
C SER A 386 6.70 14.08 -4.64
N VAL A 387 6.46 14.83 -5.72
CA VAL A 387 5.31 15.75 -5.78
C VAL A 387 4.00 14.95 -5.81
N THR A 388 3.95 13.88 -6.61
CA THR A 388 2.79 12.97 -6.68
C THR A 388 2.48 12.34 -5.32
N MET A 389 3.50 11.98 -4.54
CA MET A 389 3.40 11.39 -3.19
C MET A 389 2.61 12.29 -2.23
N ILE A 390 2.78 13.62 -2.28
CA ILE A 390 2.02 14.56 -1.46
C ILE A 390 0.52 14.46 -1.76
N LEU A 391 0.16 14.43 -3.05
CA LEU A 391 -1.24 14.29 -3.48
C LEU A 391 -1.82 12.93 -3.12
N VAL A 392 -1.05 11.85 -3.26
CA VAL A 392 -1.46 10.49 -2.84
C VAL A 392 -1.81 10.47 -1.36
N ALA A 393 -0.97 11.04 -0.50
CA ALA A 393 -1.23 11.08 0.95
C ALA A 393 -2.48 11.89 1.30
N ILE A 394 -2.67 13.05 0.69
CA ILE A 394 -3.87 13.87 0.86
C ILE A 394 -5.11 13.10 0.38
N ASN A 395 -5.04 12.48 -0.80
CA ASN A 395 -6.13 11.69 -1.36
C ASN A 395 -6.51 10.51 -0.48
N GLN A 396 -5.53 9.76 0.06
CA GLN A 396 -5.79 8.67 1.01
C GLN A 396 -6.61 9.16 2.22
N THR A 397 -6.24 10.30 2.78
CA THR A 397 -6.93 10.87 3.95
C THR A 397 -8.33 11.36 3.59
N MET A 398 -8.51 12.01 2.44
CA MET A 398 -9.83 12.41 1.94
C MET A 398 -10.72 11.21 1.63
N ASN A 399 -10.15 10.13 1.08
CA ASN A 399 -10.86 8.88 0.83
C ASN A 399 -11.34 8.24 2.13
N GLY A 400 -10.50 8.24 3.20
CA GLY A 400 -10.91 7.84 4.54
C GLY A 400 -12.11 8.64 5.05
N GLY A 401 -12.10 9.96 4.84
CA GLY A 401 -13.23 10.83 5.14
C GLY A 401 -14.50 10.48 4.35
N LEU A 402 -14.39 10.23 3.05
CA LEU A 402 -15.51 9.82 2.18
C LEU A 402 -16.07 8.46 2.56
N TYR A 403 -15.22 7.51 2.93
CA TYR A 403 -15.66 6.20 3.46
C TYR A 403 -16.43 6.37 4.77
N GLY A 404 -15.94 7.22 5.68
CA GLY A 404 -16.64 7.56 6.93
C GLY A 404 -17.98 8.25 6.73
N LEU A 405 -18.16 8.99 5.63
CA LEU A 405 -19.41 9.61 5.20
C LEU A 405 -20.37 8.63 4.47
N GLY A 406 -19.97 7.38 4.25
CA GLY A 406 -20.72 6.41 3.44
C GLY A 406 -20.69 6.67 1.93
N LYS A 407 -19.80 7.54 1.45
CA LYS A 407 -19.66 7.90 0.03
C LYS A 407 -18.52 7.14 -0.67
N ALA A 408 -18.41 5.85 -0.43
CA ALA A 408 -17.34 4.99 -0.93
C ALA A 408 -17.23 4.94 -2.47
N ARG A 409 -18.30 5.24 -3.20
CA ARG A 409 -18.30 5.28 -4.68
C ARG A 409 -17.48 6.44 -5.25
N THR A 410 -17.38 7.56 -4.52
CA THR A 410 -16.69 8.76 -5.03
C THR A 410 -15.21 8.54 -5.28
N PRO A 411 -14.41 7.99 -4.35
CA PRO A 411 -13.00 7.70 -4.61
C PRO A 411 -12.78 6.74 -5.78
N ALA A 412 -13.64 5.72 -5.91
CA ALA A 412 -13.55 4.75 -6.99
C ALA A 412 -13.78 5.40 -8.37
N ILE A 413 -14.81 6.24 -8.49
CA ILE A 413 -15.10 6.98 -9.73
C ILE A 413 -13.99 7.98 -10.03
N ALA A 414 -13.52 8.73 -9.02
CA ALA A 414 -12.47 9.72 -9.19
C ALA A 414 -11.16 9.08 -9.69
N LEU A 415 -10.80 7.93 -9.12
CA LEU A 415 -9.62 7.19 -9.53
C LEU A 415 -9.79 6.56 -10.93
N ALA A 416 -10.99 6.06 -11.27
CA ALA A 416 -11.26 5.52 -12.61
C ALA A 416 -11.13 6.60 -13.70
N VAL A 417 -11.68 7.81 -13.46
CA VAL A 417 -11.51 8.96 -14.38
C VAL A 417 -10.04 9.34 -14.49
N GLY A 418 -9.34 9.45 -13.36
CA GLY A 418 -7.90 9.74 -13.33
C GLY A 418 -7.08 8.69 -14.08
N ALA A 419 -7.38 7.40 -13.91
CA ALA A 419 -6.71 6.29 -14.59
C ALA A 419 -6.92 6.32 -16.11
N THR A 420 -8.12 6.68 -16.58
CA THR A 420 -8.40 6.83 -18.02
C THR A 420 -7.56 7.96 -18.63
N VAL A 421 -7.50 9.12 -17.97
CA VAL A 421 -6.67 10.24 -18.43
C VAL A 421 -5.19 9.86 -18.37
N LYS A 422 -4.73 9.16 -17.32
CA LYS A 422 -3.37 8.66 -17.21
C LYS A 422 -3.00 7.74 -18.36
N LEU A 423 -3.88 6.80 -18.72
CA LEU A 423 -3.65 5.89 -19.86
C LEU A 423 -3.38 6.66 -21.15
N ILE A 424 -4.23 7.65 -21.46
CA ILE A 424 -4.09 8.49 -22.66
C ILE A 424 -2.78 9.29 -22.61
N LEU A 425 -2.47 9.92 -21.48
CA LEU A 425 -1.25 10.70 -21.31
C LEU A 425 0.00 9.82 -21.40
N ASN A 426 0.00 8.65 -20.80
CA ASN A 426 1.11 7.72 -20.89
C ASN A 426 1.38 7.31 -22.34
N MET A 427 0.34 6.96 -23.09
CA MET A 427 0.48 6.59 -24.51
C MET A 427 1.09 7.71 -25.35
N ILE A 428 0.74 8.97 -25.09
CA ILE A 428 1.24 10.13 -25.85
C ILE A 428 2.66 10.50 -25.38
N LEU A 429 2.87 10.59 -24.07
CA LEU A 429 4.10 11.17 -23.51
C LEU A 429 5.26 10.16 -23.51
N ILE A 430 5.00 8.89 -23.21
CA ILE A 430 6.06 7.86 -23.16
C ILE A 430 6.55 7.52 -24.58
N SER A 431 5.66 7.53 -25.59
CA SER A 431 6.04 7.28 -26.99
C SER A 431 6.89 8.41 -27.58
N ASN A 432 7.02 9.55 -26.91
CA ASN A 432 7.90 10.62 -27.34
C ASN A 432 9.30 10.42 -26.72
N PRO A 433 10.37 10.19 -27.53
CA PRO A 433 11.73 9.96 -27.04
C PRO A 433 12.27 11.04 -26.10
N ASN A 434 11.85 12.31 -26.30
CA ASN A 434 12.31 13.44 -25.48
C ASN A 434 11.68 13.45 -24.07
N ILE A 435 10.50 12.86 -23.89
CA ILE A 435 9.79 12.81 -22.62
C ILE A 435 10.01 11.44 -21.96
N ASN A 436 9.87 10.36 -22.76
CA ASN A 436 10.21 9.00 -22.37
C ASN A 436 9.47 8.58 -21.06
N ILE A 437 10.16 7.86 -20.18
CA ILE A 437 9.64 7.34 -18.91
C ILE A 437 9.06 8.44 -17.98
N TYR A 438 9.49 9.69 -18.12
CA TYR A 438 8.90 10.82 -17.36
C TYR A 438 7.40 10.94 -17.60
N GLY A 439 6.91 10.54 -18.80
CA GLY A 439 5.50 10.53 -19.13
C GLY A 439 4.64 9.72 -18.16
N ALA A 440 5.13 8.58 -17.67
CA ALA A 440 4.45 7.75 -16.67
C ALA A 440 4.27 8.47 -15.33
N SER A 441 5.32 9.17 -14.88
CA SER A 441 5.28 9.97 -13.64
C SER A 441 4.36 11.19 -13.77
N ILE A 442 4.37 11.86 -14.92
CA ILE A 442 3.47 12.98 -15.22
C ILE A 442 2.03 12.49 -15.29
N GLY A 443 1.76 11.38 -15.96
CA GLY A 443 0.43 10.76 -16.02
C GLY A 443 -0.10 10.41 -14.64
N SER A 444 0.76 9.87 -13.78
CA SER A 444 0.44 9.58 -12.37
C SER A 444 0.10 10.85 -11.59
N LEU A 445 0.87 11.93 -11.77
CA LEU A 445 0.60 13.22 -11.14
C LEU A 445 -0.76 13.78 -11.54
N VAL A 446 -1.07 13.78 -12.84
CA VAL A 446 -2.37 14.26 -13.36
C VAL A 446 -3.52 13.39 -12.84
N CYS A 447 -3.36 12.06 -12.80
CA CYS A 447 -4.34 11.16 -12.20
C CYS A 447 -4.65 11.56 -10.75
N GLN A 448 -3.64 11.83 -9.94
CA GLN A 448 -3.82 12.22 -8.54
C GLN A 448 -4.41 13.62 -8.38
N ILE A 449 -4.15 14.56 -9.29
CA ILE A 449 -4.80 15.88 -9.33
C ILE A 449 -6.29 15.72 -9.61
N ILE A 450 -6.67 14.91 -10.59
CA ILE A 450 -8.09 14.64 -10.91
C ILE A 450 -8.79 13.99 -9.73
N ASN A 451 -8.16 12.98 -9.12
CA ASN A 451 -8.69 12.30 -7.92
C ASN A 451 -8.91 13.32 -6.79
N PHE A 452 -7.91 14.18 -6.53
CA PHE A 452 -8.01 15.26 -5.54
C PHE A 452 -9.20 16.20 -5.83
N ALA A 453 -9.31 16.71 -7.05
CA ALA A 453 -10.33 17.67 -7.43
C ALA A 453 -11.76 17.12 -7.24
N ILE A 454 -12.00 15.89 -7.67
CA ILE A 454 -13.31 15.23 -7.53
C ILE A 454 -13.62 14.94 -6.06
N CYS A 455 -12.68 14.32 -5.33
CA CYS A 455 -12.88 13.96 -3.93
C CYS A 455 -13.04 15.20 -3.03
N PHE A 456 -12.22 16.23 -3.25
CA PHE A 456 -12.31 17.50 -2.52
C PHE A 456 -13.66 18.20 -2.74
N THR A 457 -14.14 18.25 -3.98
CA THR A 457 -15.45 18.86 -4.32
C THR A 457 -16.59 18.17 -3.59
N VAL A 458 -16.62 16.83 -3.60
CA VAL A 458 -17.69 16.05 -2.94
C VAL A 458 -17.57 16.15 -1.41
N LEU A 459 -16.37 16.15 -0.87
CA LEU A 459 -16.14 16.35 0.56
C LEU A 459 -16.59 17.73 1.02
N ASN A 460 -16.19 18.78 0.31
CA ASN A 460 -16.51 20.15 0.68
C ASN A 460 -18.02 20.43 0.62
N LYS A 461 -18.73 19.81 -0.32
CA LYS A 461 -20.21 19.83 -0.36
C LYS A 461 -20.86 19.09 0.82
N SER A 462 -20.21 18.08 1.37
CA SER A 462 -20.77 17.21 2.43
C SER A 462 -20.51 17.73 3.83
N ILE A 463 -19.24 18.06 4.09
CA ILE A 463 -18.73 18.63 5.33
C ILE A 463 -17.71 19.69 4.93
N LYS A 464 -18.02 20.96 5.14
CA LYS A 464 -17.12 22.07 4.76
C LYS A 464 -15.75 21.89 5.43
N LEU A 465 -14.72 21.62 4.61
CA LEU A 465 -13.34 21.58 5.09
C LEU A 465 -12.87 23.00 5.45
N LYS A 466 -12.35 23.16 6.66
CA LYS A 466 -11.85 24.45 7.16
C LYS A 466 -10.31 24.51 7.10
N LEU A 467 -9.73 24.09 5.99
CA LEU A 467 -8.29 24.24 5.77
C LEU A 467 -7.94 25.71 5.62
N LYS A 468 -7.14 26.21 6.54
CA LYS A 468 -6.57 27.56 6.44
C LYS A 468 -5.35 27.50 5.51
N PRO A 469 -5.07 28.55 4.72
CA PRO A 469 -3.85 28.59 3.89
C PRO A 469 -2.58 28.36 4.70
N SER A 470 -2.54 28.81 5.95
CA SER A 470 -1.42 28.58 6.88
C SER A 470 -1.13 27.08 7.14
N ASN A 471 -2.15 26.21 7.07
CA ASN A 471 -2.00 24.77 7.28
C ASN A 471 -1.28 24.07 6.10
N ILE A 472 -1.16 24.74 4.97
CA ILE A 472 -0.44 24.25 3.79
C ILE A 472 0.88 25.00 3.65
N ILE A 473 0.85 26.33 3.70
CA ILE A 473 2.03 27.17 3.44
C ILE A 473 3.13 26.96 4.48
N LYS A 474 2.78 26.89 5.78
CA LYS A 474 3.79 26.74 6.84
C LYS A 474 4.56 25.40 6.78
N PRO A 475 3.91 24.22 6.64
CA PRO A 475 4.62 22.96 6.44
C PRO A 475 5.48 22.97 5.15
N LEU A 476 4.97 23.53 4.05
CA LEU A 476 5.73 23.67 2.81
C LEU A 476 6.97 24.55 3.01
N LEU A 477 6.82 25.71 3.64
CA LEU A 477 7.95 26.59 3.93
C LEU A 477 8.99 25.91 4.85
N SER A 478 8.53 25.21 5.91
CA SER A 478 9.41 24.42 6.76
C SER A 478 10.18 23.36 5.97
N GLY A 479 9.48 22.70 5.03
CA GLY A 479 10.09 21.70 4.17
C GLY A 479 11.08 22.30 3.16
N VAL A 480 10.79 23.48 2.59
CA VAL A 480 11.72 24.19 1.68
C VAL A 480 12.98 24.60 2.45
N ILE A 481 12.84 25.17 3.65
CA ILE A 481 14.00 25.49 4.51
C ILE A 481 14.84 24.24 4.77
N MET A 482 14.21 23.13 5.12
CA MET A 482 14.88 21.84 5.30
C MET A 482 15.58 21.40 4.01
N GLY A 483 14.88 21.38 2.88
CA GLY A 483 15.40 20.88 1.61
C GLY A 483 16.63 21.67 1.14
N VAL A 484 16.59 23.01 1.19
CA VAL A 484 17.72 23.87 0.84
C VAL A 484 18.89 23.64 1.80
N SER A 485 18.62 23.55 3.11
CA SER A 485 19.68 23.30 4.11
C SER A 485 20.35 21.93 3.90
N VAL A 486 19.56 20.89 3.65
CA VAL A 486 20.06 19.53 3.44
C VAL A 486 20.87 19.42 2.16
N PHE A 487 20.43 20.08 1.09
CA PHE A 487 21.20 20.16 -0.16
C PHE A 487 22.56 20.83 0.07
N GLY A 488 22.60 21.97 0.78
CA GLY A 488 23.83 22.68 1.12
C GLY A 488 24.76 21.85 2.03
N ILE A 489 24.20 21.17 3.05
CA ILE A 489 24.96 20.31 3.95
C ILE A 489 25.58 19.14 3.17
N ASN A 490 24.80 18.49 2.30
CA ASN A 490 25.29 17.36 1.50
C ASN A 490 26.42 17.80 0.56
N MET A 491 26.23 18.92 -0.14
CA MET A 491 27.26 19.48 -1.04
C MET A 491 28.57 19.83 -0.30
N LEU A 492 28.47 20.35 0.92
CA LEU A 492 29.64 20.66 1.72
C LEU A 492 30.33 19.40 2.21
N LEU A 493 29.58 18.46 2.76
CA LEU A 493 30.13 17.23 3.34
C LEU A 493 30.71 16.29 2.30
N ASP A 494 30.15 16.24 1.10
CA ASP A 494 30.58 15.36 0.01
C ASP A 494 32.04 15.68 -0.45
N ASN A 495 32.53 16.90 -0.20
CA ASN A 495 33.90 17.30 -0.45
C ASN A 495 34.91 16.76 0.59
N TYR A 496 34.44 16.32 1.77
CA TYR A 496 35.31 15.96 2.90
C TYR A 496 35.19 14.51 3.34
N ILE A 497 34.02 13.88 3.09
CA ILE A 497 33.71 12.52 3.54
C ILE A 497 33.05 11.71 2.42
N ASN A 498 32.98 10.40 2.60
CA ASN A 498 32.29 9.50 1.67
C ASN A 498 30.85 9.93 1.42
N SER A 499 30.42 9.94 0.15
CA SER A 499 29.08 10.38 -0.29
C SER A 499 27.95 9.68 0.44
N SER A 500 28.07 8.39 0.74
CA SER A 500 27.06 7.63 1.51
C SER A 500 26.91 8.16 2.94
N ILE A 501 28.03 8.48 3.61
CA ILE A 501 28.01 9.02 4.98
C ILE A 501 27.50 10.45 4.96
N SER A 502 27.91 11.26 3.99
CA SER A 502 27.39 12.62 3.74
C SER A 502 25.88 12.62 3.61
N THR A 503 25.32 11.72 2.80
CA THR A 503 23.89 11.58 2.58
C THR A 503 23.14 11.19 3.87
N LEU A 504 23.65 10.23 4.63
CA LEU A 504 23.04 9.81 5.91
C LEU A 504 23.02 10.95 6.94
N ILE A 505 24.13 11.68 7.08
CA ILE A 505 24.22 12.84 7.98
C ILE A 505 23.22 13.92 7.52
N SER A 506 23.18 14.19 6.22
CA SER A 506 22.28 15.19 5.63
C SER A 506 20.81 14.85 5.90
N ILE A 507 20.41 13.58 5.78
CA ILE A 507 19.06 13.13 6.11
C ILE A 507 18.74 13.33 7.60
N ALA A 508 19.69 12.98 8.49
CA ALA A 508 19.52 13.15 9.94
C ALA A 508 19.40 14.63 10.32
N CYS A 509 20.28 15.49 9.77
CA CYS A 509 20.19 16.94 9.94
C CYS A 509 18.88 17.50 9.41
N GLY A 510 18.42 17.02 8.25
CA GLY A 510 17.14 17.40 7.66
C GLY A 510 15.95 17.17 8.58
N ALA A 511 15.90 16.01 9.20
CA ALA A 511 14.82 15.70 10.16
C ALA A 511 14.82 16.69 11.35
N LEU A 512 15.98 17.02 11.88
CA LEU A 512 16.12 18.00 12.96
C LEU A 512 15.72 19.42 12.51
N ILE A 513 16.22 19.85 11.35
CA ILE A 513 15.91 21.18 10.78
C ILE A 513 14.41 21.32 10.55
N TYR A 514 13.76 20.29 10.01
CA TYR A 514 12.32 20.33 9.79
C TYR A 514 11.53 20.49 11.09
N VAL A 515 11.87 19.72 12.12
CA VAL A 515 11.23 19.82 13.44
C VAL A 515 11.41 21.22 14.01
N VAL A 516 12.63 21.78 13.95
CA VAL A 516 12.92 23.14 14.42
C VAL A 516 12.12 24.17 13.61
N ALA A 517 12.08 24.05 12.28
CA ALA A 517 11.34 24.96 11.41
C ALA A 517 9.82 24.94 11.69
N ILE A 518 9.24 23.76 11.90
CA ILE A 518 7.82 23.61 12.29
C ILE A 518 7.51 24.34 13.61
N LEU A 519 8.40 24.21 14.57
CA LEU A 519 8.24 24.84 15.90
C LEU A 519 8.40 26.37 15.82
N LEU A 520 9.42 26.85 15.11
CA LEU A 520 9.70 28.29 14.94
C LEU A 520 8.60 29.00 14.14
N LEU A 521 8.10 28.40 13.08
CA LEU A 521 6.99 28.92 12.28
C LEU A 521 5.63 28.76 12.96
N LYS A 522 5.60 28.16 14.16
CA LYS A 522 4.36 27.84 14.90
C LYS A 522 3.32 27.20 13.96
N THR A 523 3.75 26.16 13.28
CA THR A 523 2.94 25.44 12.31
C THR A 523 1.83 24.67 13.00
N LEU A 524 2.13 24.05 14.14
CA LEU A 524 1.16 23.36 15.01
C LEU A 524 0.50 24.36 15.95
N THR A 525 -0.82 24.35 16.02
CA THR A 525 -1.55 25.11 17.04
C THR A 525 -1.61 24.31 18.36
N LYS A 526 -1.95 24.96 19.46
CA LYS A 526 -2.20 24.28 20.75
C LYS A 526 -3.22 23.16 20.60
N GLU A 527 -4.31 23.42 19.87
CA GLU A 527 -5.36 22.42 19.60
C GLU A 527 -4.80 21.21 18.83
N ASP A 528 -3.94 21.44 17.83
CA ASP A 528 -3.30 20.38 17.06
C ASP A 528 -2.37 19.51 17.91
N ILE A 529 -1.56 20.15 18.79
CA ILE A 529 -0.67 19.43 19.70
C ILE A 529 -1.47 18.57 20.68
N LEU A 530 -2.58 19.09 21.21
CA LEU A 530 -3.43 18.35 22.15
C LEU A 530 -4.20 17.19 21.51
N MET A 531 -4.34 17.17 20.20
CA MET A 531 -4.93 16.04 19.45
C MET A 531 -3.97 14.85 19.29
N ILE A 532 -2.67 15.05 19.49
CA ILE A 532 -1.65 13.99 19.38
C ILE A 532 -1.59 13.20 20.70
N PRO A 533 -1.36 11.88 20.67
CA PRO A 533 -1.10 11.10 21.88
C PRO A 533 0.05 11.72 22.69
N TYR A 534 -0.16 11.88 23.99
CA TYR A 534 0.75 12.60 24.91
C TYR A 534 0.96 14.09 24.60
N GLY A 535 0.10 14.70 23.80
CA GLY A 535 0.21 16.09 23.37
C GLY A 535 0.21 17.11 24.52
N SER A 536 -0.46 16.83 25.62
CA SER A 536 -0.40 17.69 26.82
C SER A 536 1.02 17.79 27.39
N LYS A 537 1.72 16.66 27.53
CA LYS A 537 3.12 16.64 28.00
C LYS A 537 4.05 17.37 27.02
N LEU A 538 3.84 17.15 25.71
CA LEU A 538 4.60 17.83 24.67
C LEU A 538 4.37 19.36 24.74
N TYR A 539 3.12 19.78 24.89
CA TYR A 539 2.79 21.20 25.01
C TYR A 539 3.45 21.85 26.21
N ASP A 540 3.43 21.19 27.40
CA ASP A 540 4.07 21.67 28.62
C ASP A 540 5.59 21.85 28.43
N VAL A 541 6.25 20.93 27.73
CA VAL A 541 7.67 21.05 27.38
C VAL A 541 7.92 22.25 26.46
N LEU A 542 7.09 22.43 25.41
CA LEU A 542 7.22 23.54 24.46
C LEU A 542 6.97 24.91 25.11
N VAL A 543 6.07 24.98 26.10
CA VAL A 543 5.84 26.18 26.92
C VAL A 543 7.06 26.48 27.80
N LYS A 544 7.65 25.46 28.46
CA LYS A 544 8.90 25.61 29.23
C LYS A 544 10.07 26.10 28.37
N MET A 545 10.12 25.66 27.10
CA MET A 545 11.11 26.14 26.13
C MET A 545 10.79 27.53 25.55
N LYS A 546 9.74 28.22 26.04
CA LYS A 546 9.25 29.54 25.59
C LYS A 546 8.90 29.62 24.08
N ILE A 547 8.67 28.50 23.43
CA ILE A 547 8.25 28.43 22.03
C ILE A 547 6.76 28.77 21.92
N TYR A 548 5.95 28.31 22.87
CA TYR A 548 4.53 28.63 22.99
C TYR A 548 4.30 29.47 24.27
N LYS A 549 3.32 30.37 24.21
CA LYS A 549 2.90 31.14 25.38
C LYS A 549 1.95 30.29 26.24
N GLU A 550 2.08 30.42 27.55
CA GLU A 550 1.14 29.84 28.48
C GLU A 550 -0.20 30.61 28.34
N GLU A 551 -1.13 30.06 27.56
CA GLU A 551 -2.51 30.53 27.59
C GLU A 551 -3.19 29.83 28.76
N ARG A 552 -3.42 30.59 29.87
CA ARG A 552 -4.25 30.14 30.98
C ARG A 552 -5.63 29.73 30.43
N ILE A 553 -6.04 28.50 30.80
CA ILE A 553 -7.36 27.92 30.51
C ILE A 553 -8.45 28.74 31.17
#